data_bae62bf6d22516669c51752deec3e2df
#
_entry.id   bae62bf6d22516669c51752deec3e2df
#
_cell.length_a   1.000
_cell.length_b   1.000
_cell.length_c   1.000
_cell.angle_alpha   90.00
_cell.angle_beta   90.00
_cell.angle_gamma   90.00
#
_symmetry.space_group_name_H-M   'P 1'
#
loop_
_entity.id
_entity.type
_entity.pdbx_description
1 polymer ?
#
loop_
_entity_poly.entity_id
_entity_poly.type
_entity_poly.pdbx_seq_one_letter_code
_entity_poly.pdbx_strand_id
1 'polypeptide(L)'
;MTSNIPPSSNVDQAELDKFSALASRWWDPNSEFKPLHAINPLRLNWIKGLVGGLQGKKVLDVGCGGGILAESMALAGAEVTGIDLADKSLKVAQLHGLESGVPVTYRNISAEDLAAEQPAQFDIVTCMEMLEHVPDPGSIVQACSTLVKPGGWVIFSTINRNPKSFLFAIVGAEYVLRILPRGTHSWRSFVRPSELATSARAAGLTTHQLLGMGYNPFTEHYSLNQDTSVNYLMATHK
;
A
#
# COMPACT_ATOMS: atom_id res chain seq x y z
N MET A 1 8.54 -17.58 -25.98
CA MET A 1 7.45 -16.69 -26.46
C MET A 1 7.57 -15.44 -25.62
N THR A 2 8.14 -14.37 -26.17
CA THR A 2 8.28 -13.07 -25.54
C THR A 2 6.90 -12.44 -25.47
N SER A 3 6.37 -12.26 -24.26
CA SER A 3 5.12 -11.53 -24.05
C SER A 3 5.33 -10.09 -24.49
N ASN A 4 4.68 -9.70 -25.58
CA ASN A 4 4.53 -8.30 -25.97
C ASN A 4 3.60 -7.62 -24.97
N ILE A 5 4.14 -7.11 -23.87
CA ILE A 5 3.46 -6.13 -23.02
C ILE A 5 3.56 -4.80 -23.79
N PRO A 6 2.46 -4.10 -24.08
CA PRO A 6 2.53 -2.81 -24.77
C PRO A 6 3.31 -1.81 -23.91
N PRO A 7 4.09 -0.89 -24.51
CA PRO A 7 4.92 0.07 -23.79
C PRO A 7 4.08 1.22 -23.24
N SER A 8 3.29 0.97 -22.21
CA SER A 8 2.56 1.97 -21.40
C SER A 8 2.09 1.40 -20.05
N SER A 9 2.67 0.32 -19.57
CA SER A 9 2.36 -0.13 -18.22
C SER A 9 3.12 0.75 -17.23
N ASN A 10 2.40 1.30 -16.25
CA ASN A 10 2.95 2.06 -15.12
C ASN A 10 3.68 1.10 -14.15
N VAL A 11 4.73 0.44 -14.64
CA VAL A 11 5.42 -0.68 -13.99
C VAL A 11 6.92 -0.46 -14.01
N ASP A 12 7.57 -0.55 -12.85
CA ASP A 12 9.02 -0.72 -12.74
C ASP A 12 9.35 -2.20 -12.59
N GLN A 13 9.91 -2.81 -13.64
CA GLN A 13 10.24 -4.23 -13.65
C GLN A 13 11.27 -4.61 -12.58
N ALA A 14 12.21 -3.72 -12.26
CA ALA A 14 13.22 -3.97 -11.24
C ALA A 14 12.59 -4.06 -9.83
N GLU A 15 11.59 -3.23 -9.55
CA GLU A 15 10.82 -3.30 -8.31
C GLU A 15 9.99 -4.60 -8.24
N LEU A 16 9.32 -5.00 -9.31
CA LEU A 16 8.60 -6.29 -9.35
C LEU A 16 9.53 -7.48 -9.11
N ASP A 17 10.70 -7.50 -9.73
CA ASP A 17 11.70 -8.58 -9.57
C ASP A 17 12.20 -8.65 -8.13
N LYS A 18 12.43 -7.50 -7.48
CA LYS A 18 12.84 -7.37 -6.09
C LYS A 18 11.79 -7.95 -5.13
N PHE A 19 10.52 -7.54 -5.25
CA PHE A 19 9.44 -8.09 -4.41
C PHE A 19 9.23 -9.57 -4.68
N SER A 20 9.33 -10.00 -5.92
CA SER A 20 9.24 -11.41 -6.30
C SER A 20 10.36 -12.26 -5.69
N ALA A 21 11.58 -11.72 -5.55
CA ALA A 21 12.69 -12.42 -4.91
C ALA A 21 12.50 -12.61 -3.40
N LEU A 22 11.80 -11.69 -2.74
CA LEU A 22 11.54 -11.71 -1.31
C LEU A 22 10.21 -12.39 -0.94
N ALA A 23 9.42 -12.83 -1.92
CA ALA A 23 8.03 -13.27 -1.72
C ALA A 23 7.86 -14.34 -0.65
N SER A 24 8.74 -15.35 -0.57
CA SER A 24 8.66 -16.44 0.41
C SER A 24 8.80 -15.99 1.88
N ARG A 25 9.21 -14.74 2.11
CA ARG A 25 9.50 -14.20 3.45
C ARG A 25 8.42 -13.24 3.95
N TRP A 26 7.35 -13.00 3.17
CA TRP A 26 6.28 -12.06 3.54
C TRP A 26 5.69 -12.28 4.94
N TRP A 27 5.48 -13.55 5.32
CA TRP A 27 4.85 -13.91 6.59
C TRP A 27 5.85 -14.30 7.69
N ASP A 28 7.16 -14.23 7.43
CA ASP A 28 8.18 -14.37 8.47
C ASP A 28 8.29 -13.05 9.26
N PRO A 29 7.87 -13.02 10.56
CA PRO A 29 7.89 -11.80 11.38
C PRO A 29 9.30 -11.29 11.70
N ASN A 30 10.34 -12.05 11.36
CA ASN A 30 11.74 -11.66 11.55
C ASN A 30 12.42 -11.28 10.23
N SER A 31 11.67 -11.27 9.12
CA SER A 31 12.18 -10.88 7.79
C SER A 31 12.23 -9.37 7.60
N GLU A 32 12.57 -8.95 6.38
CA GLU A 32 12.51 -7.57 5.91
C GLU A 32 11.10 -6.97 6.03
N PHE A 33 10.07 -7.82 6.09
CA PHE A 33 8.66 -7.41 6.22
C PHE A 33 8.21 -7.22 7.68
N LYS A 34 9.10 -7.44 8.68
CA LYS A 34 8.82 -7.16 10.11
C LYS A 34 8.18 -5.78 10.33
N PRO A 35 8.65 -4.68 9.70
CA PRO A 35 8.01 -3.38 9.85
C PRO A 35 6.55 -3.37 9.38
N LEU A 36 6.21 -4.05 8.29
CA LEU A 36 4.83 -4.12 7.79
C LEU A 36 3.91 -4.86 8.77
N HIS A 37 4.37 -5.94 9.39
CA HIS A 37 3.64 -6.63 10.45
C HIS A 37 3.40 -5.74 11.66
N ALA A 38 4.42 -4.97 12.08
CA ALA A 38 4.33 -4.09 13.24
C ALA A 38 3.37 -2.89 13.02
N ILE A 39 3.32 -2.32 11.81
CA ILE A 39 2.45 -1.17 11.50
C ILE A 39 1.03 -1.59 11.09
N ASN A 40 0.81 -2.84 10.69
CA ASN A 40 -0.48 -3.32 10.19
C ASN A 40 -1.65 -3.11 11.17
N PRO A 41 -1.53 -3.41 12.49
CA PRO A 41 -2.61 -3.14 13.45
C PRO A 41 -2.97 -1.64 13.53
N LEU A 42 -1.99 -0.75 13.41
CA LEU A 42 -2.21 0.71 13.44
C LEU A 42 -3.02 1.16 12.21
N ARG A 43 -2.63 0.67 11.03
CA ARG A 43 -3.33 0.93 9.77
C ARG A 43 -4.77 0.43 9.82
N LEU A 44 -4.95 -0.84 10.18
CA LEU A 44 -6.27 -1.47 10.26
C LEU A 44 -7.20 -0.72 11.23
N ASN A 45 -6.72 -0.39 12.44
CA ASN A 45 -7.53 0.29 13.44
C ASN A 45 -7.90 1.71 12.99
N TRP A 46 -6.98 2.42 12.35
CA TRP A 46 -7.25 3.73 11.79
C TRP A 46 -8.28 3.66 10.67
N ILE A 47 -8.12 2.74 9.70
CA ILE A 47 -9.09 2.50 8.63
C ILE A 47 -10.48 2.21 9.22
N LYS A 48 -10.58 1.28 10.16
CA LYS A 48 -11.85 0.94 10.83
C LYS A 48 -12.52 2.15 11.49
N GLY A 49 -11.72 2.99 12.16
CA GLY A 49 -12.21 4.22 12.80
C GLY A 49 -12.76 5.22 11.79
N LEU A 50 -12.07 5.41 10.66
CA LEU A 50 -12.48 6.34 9.60
C LEU A 50 -13.81 5.93 8.94
N VAL A 51 -13.96 4.65 8.63
CA VAL A 51 -15.07 4.16 7.81
C VAL A 51 -16.26 3.60 8.63
N GLY A 52 -16.18 3.66 9.96
CA GLY A 52 -17.21 3.13 10.85
C GLY A 52 -17.32 1.61 10.87
N GLY A 53 -16.20 0.90 10.72
CA GLY A 53 -16.11 -0.55 10.67
C GLY A 53 -16.05 -1.12 9.25
N LEU A 54 -15.63 -2.39 9.14
CA LEU A 54 -15.39 -3.06 7.86
C LEU A 54 -16.43 -4.14 7.52
N GLN A 55 -17.31 -4.50 8.46
CA GLN A 55 -18.27 -5.57 8.28
C GLN A 55 -19.14 -5.39 7.02
N GLY A 56 -19.06 -6.35 6.11
CA GLY A 56 -19.85 -6.39 4.87
C GLY A 56 -19.44 -5.35 3.81
N LYS A 57 -18.37 -4.60 4.01
CA LYS A 57 -17.84 -3.64 3.02
C LYS A 57 -17.00 -4.34 1.97
N LYS A 58 -17.14 -3.93 0.71
CA LYS A 58 -16.27 -4.34 -0.37
C LYS A 58 -15.01 -3.50 -0.36
N VAL A 59 -13.87 -4.14 -0.15
CA VAL A 59 -12.56 -3.48 -0.03
C VAL A 59 -11.62 -3.96 -1.11
N LEU A 60 -10.92 -3.03 -1.75
CA LEU A 60 -9.80 -3.32 -2.66
C LEU A 60 -8.49 -2.92 -1.98
N ASP A 61 -7.51 -3.82 -1.99
CA ASP A 61 -6.13 -3.54 -1.57
C ASP A 61 -5.22 -3.53 -2.81
N VAL A 62 -4.76 -2.34 -3.20
CA VAL A 62 -3.92 -2.10 -4.38
C VAL A 62 -2.45 -2.20 -3.98
N GLY A 63 -1.68 -3.06 -4.67
CA GLY A 63 -0.32 -3.39 -4.27
C GLY A 63 -0.31 -4.21 -2.98
N CYS A 64 -1.19 -5.22 -2.89
CA CYS A 64 -1.42 -5.98 -1.65
C CYS A 64 -0.23 -6.85 -1.22
N GLY A 65 0.78 -7.07 -2.08
CA GLY A 65 1.95 -7.89 -1.82
C GLY A 65 1.57 -9.30 -1.34
N GLY A 66 2.11 -9.71 -0.21
CA GLY A 66 1.80 -11.00 0.44
C GLY A 66 0.51 -11.04 1.25
N GLY A 67 -0.35 -10.01 1.19
CA GLY A 67 -1.70 -10.04 1.72
C GLY A 67 -1.86 -9.65 3.20
N ILE A 68 -0.84 -9.10 3.87
CA ILE A 68 -0.87 -8.81 5.33
C ILE A 68 -2.06 -7.91 5.71
N LEU A 69 -2.28 -6.80 5.00
CA LEU A 69 -3.40 -5.90 5.27
C LEU A 69 -4.72 -6.49 4.74
N ALA A 70 -4.70 -7.06 3.54
CA ALA A 70 -5.88 -7.68 2.92
C ALA A 70 -6.53 -8.74 3.82
N GLU A 71 -5.75 -9.68 4.37
CA GLU A 71 -6.26 -10.69 5.30
C GLU A 71 -6.77 -10.07 6.61
N SER A 72 -6.07 -9.06 7.13
CA SER A 72 -6.51 -8.38 8.35
C SER A 72 -7.85 -7.65 8.16
N MET A 73 -8.11 -7.08 6.97
CA MET A 73 -9.38 -6.46 6.64
C MET A 73 -10.48 -7.52 6.45
N ALA A 74 -10.16 -8.67 5.85
CA ALA A 74 -11.10 -9.79 5.73
C ALA A 74 -11.47 -10.37 7.09
N LEU A 75 -10.51 -10.56 8.01
CA LEU A 75 -10.76 -10.95 9.39
C LEU A 75 -11.64 -9.94 10.15
N ALA A 76 -11.59 -8.66 9.77
CA ALA A 76 -12.47 -7.63 10.32
C ALA A 76 -13.86 -7.58 9.65
N GLY A 77 -14.19 -8.55 8.81
CA GLY A 77 -15.51 -8.78 8.21
C GLY A 77 -15.73 -8.13 6.84
N ALA A 78 -14.67 -7.64 6.17
CA ALA A 78 -14.77 -7.11 4.82
C ALA A 78 -14.79 -8.24 3.77
N GLU A 79 -15.41 -7.97 2.61
CA GLU A 79 -15.22 -8.71 1.37
C GLU A 79 -14.02 -8.09 0.63
N VAL A 80 -12.87 -8.76 0.68
CA VAL A 80 -11.60 -8.18 0.22
C VAL A 80 -11.15 -8.76 -1.10
N THR A 81 -10.78 -7.87 -2.02
CA THR A 81 -10.01 -8.17 -3.22
C THR A 81 -8.61 -7.55 -3.06
N GLY A 82 -7.56 -8.33 -3.23
CA GLY A 82 -6.18 -7.86 -3.29
C GLY A 82 -5.64 -7.94 -4.72
N ILE A 83 -4.98 -6.89 -5.19
CA ILE A 83 -4.31 -6.89 -6.49
C ILE A 83 -2.84 -6.54 -6.37
N ASP A 84 -2.01 -7.22 -7.16
CA ASP A 84 -0.59 -6.96 -7.28
C ASP A 84 -0.07 -7.47 -8.63
N LEU A 85 1.03 -6.92 -9.11
CA LEU A 85 1.69 -7.40 -10.33
C LEU A 85 2.82 -8.40 -10.04
N ALA A 86 3.29 -8.49 -8.80
CA ALA A 86 4.27 -9.48 -8.35
C ALA A 86 3.60 -10.85 -8.14
N ASP A 87 3.51 -11.66 -9.18
CA ASP A 87 2.86 -12.98 -9.18
C ASP A 87 3.30 -13.89 -8.03
N LYS A 88 4.60 -13.87 -7.67
CA LYS A 88 5.11 -14.68 -6.54
C LYS A 88 4.58 -14.19 -5.19
N SER A 89 4.43 -12.88 -5.00
CA SER A 89 3.84 -12.32 -3.78
C SER A 89 2.38 -12.72 -3.64
N LEU A 90 1.61 -12.64 -4.75
CA LEU A 90 0.23 -13.10 -4.77
C LEU A 90 0.08 -14.60 -4.48
N LYS A 91 0.98 -15.44 -4.99
CA LYS A 91 0.96 -16.88 -4.67
C LYS A 91 1.18 -17.14 -3.19
N VAL A 92 2.08 -16.38 -2.55
CA VAL A 92 2.29 -16.46 -1.11
C VAL A 92 1.04 -15.99 -0.35
N ALA A 93 0.42 -14.87 -0.78
CA ALA A 93 -0.83 -14.39 -0.19
C ALA A 93 -1.96 -15.42 -0.31
N GLN A 94 -2.11 -16.05 -1.47
CA GLN A 94 -3.11 -17.12 -1.70
C GLN A 94 -2.88 -18.33 -0.79
N LEU A 95 -1.63 -18.79 -0.68
CA LEU A 95 -1.28 -19.93 0.18
C LEU A 95 -1.54 -19.63 1.64
N HIS A 96 -1.11 -18.47 2.14
CA HIS A 96 -1.33 -18.07 3.51
C HIS A 96 -2.83 -17.91 3.83
N GLY A 97 -3.61 -17.31 2.94
CA GLY A 97 -5.06 -17.20 3.08
C GLY A 97 -5.76 -18.56 3.15
N LEU A 98 -5.28 -19.56 2.37
CA LEU A 98 -5.78 -20.94 2.46
C LEU A 98 -5.39 -21.60 3.78
N GLU A 99 -4.16 -21.44 4.25
CA GLU A 99 -3.67 -22.02 5.52
C GLU A 99 -4.36 -21.39 6.73
N SER A 100 -4.58 -20.08 6.71
CA SER A 100 -5.26 -19.33 7.78
C SER A 100 -6.78 -19.42 7.73
N GLY A 101 -7.35 -19.92 6.63
CA GLY A 101 -8.80 -19.97 6.41
C GLY A 101 -9.44 -18.59 6.19
N VAL A 102 -8.67 -17.59 5.77
CA VAL A 102 -9.15 -16.22 5.54
C VAL A 102 -9.50 -16.02 4.07
N PRO A 103 -10.76 -15.75 3.72
CA PRO A 103 -11.19 -15.60 2.33
C PRO A 103 -10.80 -14.22 1.79
N VAL A 104 -9.82 -14.16 0.89
CA VAL A 104 -9.46 -12.98 0.11
C VAL A 104 -9.39 -13.38 -1.37
N THR A 105 -9.96 -12.57 -2.25
CA THR A 105 -9.83 -12.76 -3.70
C THR A 105 -8.57 -12.06 -4.19
N TYR A 106 -7.56 -12.81 -4.64
CA TYR A 106 -6.33 -12.24 -5.17
C TYR A 106 -6.31 -12.30 -6.70
N ARG A 107 -5.92 -11.17 -7.36
CA ARG A 107 -5.83 -11.05 -8.82
C ARG A 107 -4.50 -10.44 -9.24
N ASN A 108 -3.83 -11.05 -10.22
CA ASN A 108 -2.66 -10.46 -10.89
C ASN A 108 -3.14 -9.52 -12.00
N ILE A 109 -3.33 -8.25 -11.66
CA ILE A 109 -3.85 -7.20 -12.55
C ILE A 109 -3.38 -5.84 -12.06
N SER A 110 -3.14 -4.89 -12.97
CA SER A 110 -2.85 -3.50 -12.61
C SER A 110 -4.10 -2.78 -12.07
N ALA A 111 -3.89 -1.71 -11.31
CA ALA A 111 -5.00 -0.88 -10.83
C ALA A 111 -5.74 -0.22 -12.00
N GLU A 112 -5.00 0.20 -13.02
CA GLU A 112 -5.54 0.83 -14.23
C GLU A 112 -6.42 -0.13 -15.03
N ASP A 113 -5.95 -1.37 -15.25
CA ASP A 113 -6.74 -2.38 -15.98
C ASP A 113 -7.99 -2.78 -15.20
N LEU A 114 -7.87 -2.95 -13.86
CA LEU A 114 -9.04 -3.23 -13.02
C LEU A 114 -10.04 -2.06 -13.03
N ALA A 115 -9.55 -0.80 -13.07
CA ALA A 115 -10.40 0.38 -13.16
C ALA A 115 -11.18 0.43 -14.48
N ALA A 116 -10.59 -0.06 -15.57
CA ALA A 116 -11.28 -0.20 -16.86
C ALA A 116 -12.33 -1.33 -16.82
N GLU A 117 -12.04 -2.45 -16.11
CA GLU A 117 -12.96 -3.58 -16.01
C GLU A 117 -14.14 -3.33 -15.06
N GLN A 118 -13.87 -2.74 -13.88
CA GLN A 118 -14.79 -2.71 -12.74
C GLN A 118 -14.85 -1.33 -12.06
N PRO A 119 -15.26 -0.26 -12.74
CA PRO A 119 -15.38 1.06 -12.12
C PRO A 119 -16.43 1.07 -11.01
N ALA A 120 -16.17 1.84 -9.94
CA ALA A 120 -17.10 2.11 -8.84
C ALA A 120 -17.68 0.84 -8.16
N GLN A 121 -16.84 -0.16 -7.89
CA GLN A 121 -17.28 -1.40 -7.25
C GLN A 121 -16.97 -1.46 -5.75
N PHE A 122 -16.01 -0.69 -5.25
CA PHE A 122 -15.50 -0.83 -3.90
C PHE A 122 -15.98 0.31 -2.99
N ASP A 123 -16.32 -0.03 -1.75
CA ASP A 123 -16.66 0.96 -0.71
C ASP A 123 -15.39 1.62 -0.18
N ILE A 124 -14.29 0.87 -0.17
CA ILE A 124 -12.97 1.32 0.30
C ILE A 124 -11.91 0.81 -0.67
N VAL A 125 -10.95 1.67 -0.99
CA VAL A 125 -9.71 1.30 -1.71
C VAL A 125 -8.53 1.68 -0.84
N THR A 126 -7.64 0.74 -0.56
CA THR A 126 -6.35 0.97 0.10
C THR A 126 -5.22 0.85 -0.92
N CYS A 127 -4.22 1.72 -0.80
CA CYS A 127 -2.98 1.70 -1.59
C CYS A 127 -1.84 2.10 -0.65
N MET A 128 -1.20 1.09 -0.02
CA MET A 128 -0.27 1.28 1.08
C MET A 128 1.15 0.93 0.68
N GLU A 129 2.10 1.86 0.86
CA GLU A 129 3.54 1.67 0.54
C GLU A 129 3.76 1.17 -0.90
N MET A 130 3.03 1.70 -1.85
CA MET A 130 3.08 1.28 -3.26
C MET A 130 3.43 2.43 -4.21
N LEU A 131 3.01 3.65 -3.89
CA LEU A 131 3.16 4.81 -4.77
C LEU A 131 4.62 5.17 -5.08
N GLU A 132 5.55 4.90 -4.17
CA GLU A 132 6.99 5.09 -4.35
C GLU A 132 7.66 4.06 -5.27
N HIS A 133 6.94 3.00 -5.65
CA HIS A 133 7.44 1.89 -6.46
C HIS A 133 6.95 1.91 -7.91
N VAL A 134 6.21 2.95 -8.30
CA VAL A 134 5.67 3.08 -9.66
C VAL A 134 6.20 4.34 -10.36
N PRO A 135 6.37 4.29 -11.69
CA PRO A 135 6.81 5.45 -12.47
C PRO A 135 5.85 6.66 -12.41
N ASP A 136 4.54 6.42 -12.41
CA ASP A 136 3.50 7.46 -12.34
C ASP A 136 2.51 7.19 -11.19
N PRO A 137 2.78 7.73 -9.99
CA PRO A 137 1.83 7.65 -8.87
C PRO A 137 0.48 8.30 -9.16
N GLY A 138 0.42 9.32 -10.04
CA GLY A 138 -0.82 10.00 -10.40
C GLY A 138 -1.80 9.07 -11.12
N SER A 139 -1.32 8.20 -11.99
CA SER A 139 -2.12 7.16 -12.68
C SER A 139 -2.77 6.21 -11.66
N ILE A 140 -2.03 5.76 -10.65
CA ILE A 140 -2.56 4.91 -9.59
C ILE A 140 -3.65 5.62 -8.79
N VAL A 141 -3.42 6.89 -8.42
CA VAL A 141 -4.42 7.69 -7.70
C VAL A 141 -5.71 7.83 -8.52
N GLN A 142 -5.59 8.06 -9.83
CA GLN A 142 -6.74 8.14 -10.74
C GLN A 142 -7.48 6.78 -10.82
N ALA A 143 -6.74 5.68 -10.93
CA ALA A 143 -7.32 4.33 -10.95
C ALA A 143 -8.07 4.02 -9.65
N CYS A 144 -7.46 4.31 -8.49
CA CYS A 144 -8.10 4.15 -7.17
C CYS A 144 -9.41 4.96 -7.07
N SER A 145 -9.39 6.20 -7.57
CA SER A 145 -10.62 7.02 -7.62
C SER A 145 -11.68 6.41 -8.55
N THR A 146 -11.29 5.84 -9.68
CA THR A 146 -12.23 5.19 -10.60
C THR A 146 -12.86 3.95 -9.96
N LEU A 147 -12.10 3.17 -9.22
CA LEU A 147 -12.51 1.91 -8.58
C LEU A 147 -13.45 2.12 -7.39
N VAL A 148 -13.26 3.20 -6.63
CA VAL A 148 -14.09 3.49 -5.47
C VAL A 148 -15.46 4.04 -5.87
N LYS A 149 -16.50 3.64 -5.14
CA LYS A 149 -17.87 4.15 -5.31
C LYS A 149 -17.96 5.64 -4.96
N PRO A 150 -18.95 6.39 -5.50
CA PRO A 150 -19.33 7.66 -4.95
C PRO A 150 -19.67 7.54 -3.44
N GLY A 151 -19.13 8.43 -2.62
CA GLY A 151 -19.26 8.32 -1.16
C GLY A 151 -18.32 7.31 -0.49
N GLY A 152 -17.41 6.69 -1.25
CA GLY A 152 -16.44 5.75 -0.72
C GLY A 152 -15.10 6.38 -0.32
N TRP A 153 -14.22 5.59 0.26
CA TRP A 153 -12.94 6.04 0.80
C TRP A 153 -11.77 5.51 -0.02
N VAL A 154 -10.79 6.36 -0.27
CA VAL A 154 -9.48 5.93 -0.77
C VAL A 154 -8.42 6.32 0.24
N ILE A 155 -7.61 5.35 0.65
CA ILE A 155 -6.63 5.49 1.72
C ILE A 155 -5.24 5.15 1.18
N PHE A 156 -4.33 6.09 1.29
CA PHE A 156 -2.96 5.96 0.81
C PHE A 156 -1.98 5.98 1.97
N SER A 157 -0.83 5.30 1.82
CA SER A 157 0.38 5.58 2.59
C SER A 157 1.61 5.53 1.71
N THR A 158 2.60 6.36 2.02
CA THR A 158 3.87 6.41 1.32
C THR A 158 4.90 7.23 2.12
N ILE A 159 6.12 7.33 1.59
CA ILE A 159 7.23 8.08 2.20
C ILE A 159 7.30 9.49 1.64
N ASN A 160 7.42 10.48 2.53
CA ASN A 160 7.51 11.89 2.15
C ASN A 160 8.89 12.21 1.54
N ARG A 161 8.95 13.01 0.48
CA ARG A 161 10.18 13.45 -0.16
C ARG A 161 10.74 14.73 0.47
N ASN A 162 11.59 14.59 1.48
CA ASN A 162 12.31 15.69 2.11
C ASN A 162 13.65 15.21 2.72
N PRO A 163 14.55 16.12 3.17
CA PRO A 163 15.84 15.73 3.75
C PRO A 163 15.73 14.85 5.01
N LYS A 164 14.69 15.05 5.82
CA LYS A 164 14.47 14.25 7.04
C LYS A 164 14.12 12.81 6.68
N SER A 165 13.23 12.58 5.71
CA SER A 165 12.89 11.23 5.25
C SER A 165 14.09 10.53 4.60
N PHE A 166 14.93 11.26 3.86
CA PHE A 166 16.19 10.71 3.35
C PHE A 166 17.07 10.19 4.49
N LEU A 167 17.24 10.99 5.54
CA LEU A 167 18.07 10.61 6.67
C LEU A 167 17.49 9.41 7.43
N PHE A 168 16.19 9.39 7.69
CA PHE A 168 15.58 8.36 8.52
C PHE A 168 15.17 7.10 7.74
N ALA A 169 14.55 7.23 6.57
CA ALA A 169 14.09 6.07 5.80
C ALA A 169 15.23 5.39 5.03
N ILE A 170 16.22 6.14 4.53
CA ILE A 170 17.34 5.55 3.80
C ILE A 170 18.53 5.34 4.72
N VAL A 171 19.12 6.43 5.27
CA VAL A 171 20.34 6.30 6.06
C VAL A 171 20.06 5.57 7.37
N GLY A 172 18.98 5.90 8.08
CA GLY A 172 18.62 5.28 9.36
C GLY A 172 18.20 3.82 9.20
N ALA A 173 17.19 3.55 8.39
CA ALA A 173 16.61 2.20 8.27
C ALA A 173 17.50 1.23 7.50
N GLU A 174 18.16 1.67 6.41
CA GLU A 174 18.94 0.77 5.55
C GLU A 174 20.40 0.63 5.98
N TYR A 175 21.04 1.70 6.46
CA TYR A 175 22.48 1.70 6.75
C TYR A 175 22.83 1.61 8.23
N VAL A 176 22.09 2.29 9.11
CA VAL A 176 22.39 2.34 10.55
C VAL A 176 21.69 1.21 11.30
N LEU A 177 20.36 1.18 11.25
CA LEU A 177 19.55 0.19 11.98
C LEU A 177 19.44 -1.15 11.24
N ARG A 178 19.70 -1.16 9.92
CA ARG A 178 19.61 -2.34 9.05
C ARG A 178 18.28 -3.08 9.17
N ILE A 179 17.21 -2.33 9.40
CA ILE A 179 15.83 -2.84 9.47
C ILE A 179 15.36 -3.25 8.06
N LEU A 180 15.86 -2.55 7.04
CA LEU A 180 15.57 -2.79 5.62
C LEU A 180 16.86 -3.07 4.83
N PRO A 181 16.81 -3.87 3.76
CA PRO A 181 17.93 -4.06 2.85
C PRO A 181 18.38 -2.75 2.21
N ARG A 182 19.68 -2.64 1.92
CA ARG A 182 20.22 -1.45 1.23
C ARG A 182 19.63 -1.34 -0.19
N GLY A 183 19.27 -0.13 -0.59
CA GLY A 183 18.67 0.13 -1.91
C GLY A 183 17.19 -0.22 -1.97
N THR A 184 16.53 -0.38 -0.81
CA THR A 184 15.08 -0.58 -0.76
C THR A 184 14.35 0.63 -1.31
N HIS A 185 14.85 1.84 -1.07
CA HIS A 185 14.18 3.07 -1.46
C HIS A 185 15.06 3.97 -2.34
N SER A 186 14.41 4.60 -3.34
CA SER A 186 14.96 5.72 -4.10
C SER A 186 14.32 7.03 -3.62
N TRP A 187 15.10 7.96 -3.09
CA TRP A 187 14.57 9.25 -2.64
C TRP A 187 13.78 10.02 -3.71
N ARG A 188 14.14 9.84 -4.98
CA ARG A 188 13.45 10.50 -6.10
C ARG A 188 12.03 10.01 -6.30
N SER A 189 11.75 8.76 -5.91
CA SER A 189 10.43 8.13 -6.03
C SER A 189 9.50 8.46 -4.84
N PHE A 190 10.01 9.08 -3.76
CA PHE A 190 9.17 9.49 -2.64
C PHE A 190 8.17 10.56 -3.05
N VAL A 191 6.99 10.56 -2.45
CA VAL A 191 5.85 11.41 -2.82
C VAL A 191 5.57 12.41 -1.70
N ARG A 192 5.56 13.70 -2.01
CA ARG A 192 5.20 14.72 -1.00
C ARG A 192 3.70 14.69 -0.72
N PRO A 193 3.26 14.96 0.53
CA PRO A 193 1.83 15.07 0.85
C PRO A 193 1.08 16.05 -0.05
N SER A 194 1.72 17.17 -0.43
CA SER A 194 1.13 18.15 -1.35
C SER A 194 0.97 17.64 -2.78
N GLU A 195 1.89 16.82 -3.26
CA GLU A 195 1.81 16.19 -4.58
C GLU A 195 0.68 15.16 -4.60
N LEU A 196 0.61 14.28 -3.60
CA LEU A 196 -0.47 13.30 -3.45
C LEU A 196 -1.85 13.98 -3.33
N ALA A 197 -1.95 15.03 -2.51
CA ALA A 197 -3.19 15.79 -2.38
C ALA A 197 -3.61 16.49 -3.69
N THR A 198 -2.64 16.91 -4.51
CA THR A 198 -2.91 17.50 -5.83
C THR A 198 -3.43 16.44 -6.80
N SER A 199 -2.79 15.26 -6.86
CA SER A 199 -3.25 14.14 -7.68
C SER A 199 -4.63 13.65 -7.23
N ALA A 200 -4.88 13.57 -5.91
CA ALA A 200 -6.18 13.19 -5.37
C ALA A 200 -7.28 14.16 -5.81
N ARG A 201 -7.06 15.48 -5.69
CA ARG A 201 -8.02 16.49 -6.15
C ARG A 201 -8.26 16.42 -7.66
N ALA A 202 -7.22 16.23 -8.45
CA ALA A 202 -7.34 16.08 -9.90
C ALA A 202 -8.18 14.83 -10.27
N ALA A 203 -8.10 13.78 -9.47
CA ALA A 203 -8.90 12.56 -9.60
C ALA A 203 -10.31 12.67 -8.99
N GLY A 204 -10.72 13.84 -8.48
CA GLY A 204 -12.05 14.04 -7.87
C GLY A 204 -12.18 13.54 -6.42
N LEU A 205 -11.05 13.31 -5.75
CA LEU A 205 -11.01 12.92 -4.34
C LEU A 205 -10.78 14.14 -3.43
N THR A 206 -11.48 14.20 -2.30
CA THR A 206 -11.31 15.23 -1.27
C THR A 206 -10.47 14.68 -0.13
N THR A 207 -9.37 15.33 0.22
CA THR A 207 -8.56 14.95 1.39
C THR A 207 -9.33 15.20 2.67
N HIS A 208 -9.49 14.16 3.48
CA HIS A 208 -10.19 14.20 4.77
C HIS A 208 -9.22 14.29 5.94
N GLN A 209 -8.19 13.45 5.96
CA GLN A 209 -7.23 13.37 7.06
C GLN A 209 -5.83 13.05 6.56
N LEU A 210 -4.83 13.61 7.22
CA LEU A 210 -3.42 13.33 7.00
C LEU A 210 -2.78 13.03 8.37
N LEU A 211 -2.10 11.88 8.49
CA LEU A 211 -1.36 11.47 9.69
C LEU A 211 0.04 11.04 9.33
N GLY A 212 0.96 11.23 10.26
CA GLY A 212 2.30 10.66 10.19
C GLY A 212 2.36 9.30 10.89
N MET A 213 3.31 8.48 10.46
CA MET A 213 3.69 7.26 11.15
C MET A 213 5.12 7.41 11.67
N GLY A 214 5.25 7.44 12.99
CA GLY A 214 6.52 7.55 13.68
C GLY A 214 7.02 6.21 14.19
N TYR A 215 8.35 6.06 14.28
CA TYR A 215 9.02 4.93 14.91
C TYR A 215 9.93 5.43 16.02
N ASN A 216 9.82 4.83 17.20
CA ASN A 216 10.73 5.08 18.33
C ASN A 216 11.75 3.93 18.41
N PRO A 217 13.04 4.19 18.09
CA PRO A 217 14.06 3.14 18.07
C PRO A 217 14.44 2.61 19.45
N PHE A 218 14.13 3.35 20.53
CA PHE A 218 14.43 2.91 21.91
C PHE A 218 13.40 1.91 22.44
N THR A 219 12.13 2.07 22.04
CA THR A 219 11.04 1.19 22.46
C THR A 219 10.61 0.23 21.34
N GLU A 220 11.16 0.36 20.15
CA GLU A 220 10.80 -0.39 18.93
C GLU A 220 9.31 -0.30 18.58
N HIS A 221 8.64 0.81 18.95
CA HIS A 221 7.23 1.00 18.75
C HIS A 221 6.92 1.99 17.62
N TYR A 222 5.94 1.63 16.78
CA TYR A 222 5.31 2.51 15.81
C TYR A 222 4.09 3.20 16.42
N SER A 223 3.81 4.42 15.98
CA SER A 223 2.63 5.17 16.40
C SER A 223 2.13 6.11 15.29
N LEU A 224 0.83 6.35 15.25
CA LEU A 224 0.25 7.39 14.40
C LEU A 224 0.29 8.72 15.16
N ASN A 225 0.70 9.78 14.47
CA ASN A 225 0.85 11.14 15.04
C ASN A 225 0.63 12.21 13.96
N GLN A 226 0.92 13.48 14.27
CA GLN A 226 0.76 14.61 13.34
C GLN A 226 2.02 14.91 12.50
N ASP A 227 3.16 14.26 12.78
CA ASP A 227 4.41 14.47 12.05
C ASP A 227 4.47 13.65 10.75
N THR A 228 4.07 14.25 9.66
CA THR A 228 4.08 13.67 8.31
C THR A 228 5.44 13.76 7.60
N SER A 229 6.50 14.10 8.30
CA SER A 229 7.79 14.41 7.70
C SER A 229 8.57 13.20 7.18
N VAL A 230 8.26 11.97 7.62
CA VAL A 230 8.96 10.77 7.14
C VAL A 230 7.99 9.88 6.37
N ASN A 231 7.13 9.17 7.06
CA ASN A 231 6.09 8.32 6.48
C ASN A 231 4.72 8.90 6.84
N TYR A 232 3.76 8.85 5.92
CA TYR A 232 2.45 9.41 6.18
C TYR A 232 1.32 8.58 5.55
N LEU A 233 0.13 8.74 6.12
CA LEU A 233 -1.13 8.18 5.64
C LEU A 233 -2.06 9.32 5.26
N MET A 234 -2.76 9.17 4.13
CA MET A 234 -3.74 10.14 3.66
C MET A 234 -5.07 9.43 3.40
N ALA A 235 -6.11 9.84 4.11
CA ALA A 235 -7.48 9.42 3.83
C ALA A 235 -8.16 10.45 2.92
N THR A 236 -8.78 9.96 1.87
CA THR A 236 -9.56 10.76 0.93
C THR A 236 -10.95 10.17 0.75
N HIS A 237 -11.90 11.01 0.34
CA HIS A 237 -13.30 10.66 0.13
C HIS A 237 -13.75 11.10 -1.27
N LYS A 238 -14.52 10.26 -1.94
CA LYS A 238 -15.04 10.54 -3.30
C LYS A 238 -16.43 11.15 -3.26
#